data_ba42dc56176abb1767dc84323cdfff96
#
_entry.id   ba42dc56176abb1767dc84323cdfff96
#
_cell.length_a   1.000
_cell.length_b   1.000
_cell.length_c   1.000
_cell.angle_alpha   90.00
_cell.angle_beta   90.00
_cell.angle_gamma   90.00
#
_symmetry.space_group_name_H-M   'P 1'
#
loop_
_entity.id
_entity.type
_entity.pdbx_description
1 polymer ?
#
loop_
_entity_poly.entity_id
_entity_poly.type
_entity_poly.pdbx_seq_one_letter_code
_entity_poly.pdbx_strand_id
1 'polypeptide(L)'
;HSFLLRGFRRTGFRFALLSGLLFGTVAVLGMMTPVQWAPGIIFDGRSIILGIAGLFGGPLAAGVAALIAGAYRVHLGGAGLWMGLAVILEAAALGTLGYYLRKRWNRMTRMEALLGMGLAIHLVMLALMALLPGACVGEVIRSFALPVLLLYPPAFMLVAWVFVELERHLTTEKALRESEARNRALLTSIPDLMFRFDAEGRITNFQ
;
A
#
# COMPACT_ATOMS: atom_id res chain seq x y z
N HIS A 1 -4.13 28.34 -6.40
CA HIS A 1 -4.43 26.93 -6.74
C HIS A 1 -3.18 26.07 -6.95
N SER A 2 -2.09 26.64 -7.49
CA SER A 2 -0.85 25.88 -7.79
C SER A 2 0.05 25.61 -6.57
N PHE A 3 -0.11 26.37 -5.47
CA PHE A 3 0.76 26.26 -4.30
C PHE A 3 0.40 25.06 -3.40
N LEU A 4 -0.89 24.69 -3.33
CA LEU A 4 -1.37 23.54 -2.53
C LEU A 4 -1.01 22.20 -3.18
N LEU A 5 -0.99 22.12 -4.52
CA LEU A 5 -0.54 20.95 -5.26
C LEU A 5 0.98 20.71 -5.15
N ARG A 6 1.77 21.77 -4.90
CA ARG A 6 3.22 21.66 -4.64
C ARG A 6 3.54 21.06 -3.26
N GLY A 7 2.68 21.27 -2.27
CA GLY A 7 2.84 20.68 -0.93
C GLY A 7 2.77 19.14 -0.96
N PHE A 8 1.86 18.57 -1.73
CA PHE A 8 1.70 17.11 -1.88
C PHE A 8 2.84 16.47 -2.69
N ARG A 9 3.48 17.23 -3.58
CA ARG A 9 4.66 16.77 -4.35
C ARG A 9 5.96 16.77 -3.54
N ARG A 10 6.07 17.58 -2.48
CA ARG A 10 7.24 17.61 -1.58
C ARG A 10 7.25 16.49 -0.54
N THR A 11 6.13 15.85 -0.27
CA THR A 11 6.05 14.62 0.54
C THR A 11 6.60 13.39 -0.21
N GLY A 12 6.77 13.49 -1.55
CA GLY A 12 7.06 12.35 -2.40
C GLY A 12 8.26 11.51 -1.97
N PHE A 13 9.46 12.10 -1.88
CA PHE A 13 10.68 11.32 -1.62
C PHE A 13 10.78 10.86 -0.15
N ARG A 14 10.60 11.77 0.80
CA ARG A 14 10.68 11.44 2.25
C ARG A 14 9.61 10.47 2.66
N PHE A 15 8.38 10.66 2.18
CA PHE A 15 7.28 9.74 2.46
C PHE A 15 7.56 8.34 1.89
N ALA A 16 8.01 8.24 0.65
CA ALA A 16 8.35 6.96 0.02
C ALA A 16 9.51 6.26 0.76
N LEU A 17 10.53 7.01 1.19
CA LEU A 17 11.63 6.47 1.99
C LEU A 17 11.16 5.93 3.34
N LEU A 18 10.39 6.73 4.10
CA LEU A 18 9.84 6.31 5.39
C LEU A 18 8.89 5.12 5.26
N SER A 19 8.05 5.10 4.22
CA SER A 19 7.19 3.96 3.92
C SER A 19 8.02 2.71 3.60
N GLY A 20 9.08 2.84 2.80
CA GLY A 20 9.98 1.74 2.50
C GLY A 20 10.68 1.19 3.73
N LEU A 21 11.14 2.06 4.63
CA LEU A 21 11.72 1.67 5.92
C LEU A 21 10.69 0.91 6.77
N LEU A 22 9.47 1.45 6.88
CA LEU A 22 8.39 0.83 7.66
C LEU A 22 8.04 -0.56 7.11
N PHE A 23 7.72 -0.65 5.81
CA PHE A 23 7.36 -1.93 5.20
C PHE A 23 8.51 -2.93 5.21
N GLY A 24 9.75 -2.47 5.01
CA GLY A 24 10.93 -3.31 5.10
C GLY A 24 11.11 -3.89 6.50
N THR A 25 10.95 -3.06 7.55
CA THR A 25 10.99 -3.51 8.94
C THR A 25 9.88 -4.51 9.24
N VAL A 26 8.64 -4.26 8.80
CA VAL A 26 7.52 -5.19 9.00
C VAL A 26 7.77 -6.51 8.27
N ALA A 27 8.36 -6.48 7.07
CA ALA A 27 8.75 -7.70 6.36
C ALA A 27 9.81 -8.51 7.11
N VAL A 28 10.81 -7.83 7.71
CA VAL A 28 11.82 -8.48 8.57
C VAL A 28 11.16 -9.10 9.80
N LEU A 29 10.27 -8.39 10.49
CA LEU A 29 9.54 -8.94 11.64
C LEU A 29 8.74 -10.19 11.26
N GLY A 30 8.08 -10.20 10.09
CA GLY A 30 7.43 -11.39 9.57
C GLY A 30 8.39 -12.56 9.33
N MET A 31 9.61 -12.27 8.85
CA MET A 31 10.65 -13.30 8.67
C MET A 31 11.28 -13.80 9.98
N MET A 32 11.10 -13.09 11.10
CA MET A 32 11.56 -13.54 12.42
C MET A 32 10.63 -14.59 13.05
N THR A 33 9.37 -14.66 12.60
CA THR A 33 8.36 -15.64 13.06
C THR A 33 7.82 -16.46 11.88
N PRO A 34 8.68 -17.15 11.12
CA PRO A 34 8.24 -17.85 9.91
C PRO A 34 7.62 -19.20 10.22
N VAL A 35 6.80 -19.69 9.28
CA VAL A 35 6.49 -21.12 9.22
C VAL A 35 7.67 -21.83 8.60
N GLN A 36 8.38 -22.63 9.40
CA GLN A 36 9.52 -23.42 8.93
C GLN A 36 9.05 -24.77 8.38
N TRP A 37 9.36 -25.05 7.11
CA TRP A 37 9.12 -26.35 6.48
C TRP A 37 10.33 -27.29 6.66
N ALA A 38 11.52 -26.76 6.41
CA ALA A 38 12.78 -27.44 6.52
C ALA A 38 13.88 -26.42 6.86
N PRO A 39 15.08 -26.85 7.28
CA PRO A 39 16.18 -25.93 7.53
C PRO A 39 16.46 -24.99 6.35
N GLY A 40 16.23 -23.69 6.56
CA GLY A 40 16.41 -22.65 5.55
C GLY A 40 15.29 -22.47 4.52
N ILE A 41 14.19 -23.23 4.59
CA ILE A 41 12.99 -23.06 3.79
C ILE A 41 11.91 -22.48 4.72
N ILE A 42 11.63 -21.18 4.56
CA ILE A 42 10.71 -20.42 5.41
C ILE A 42 9.59 -19.79 4.60
N PHE A 43 8.39 -19.81 5.15
CA PHE A 43 7.21 -19.16 4.61
C PHE A 43 6.69 -18.12 5.59
N ASP A 44 6.40 -16.94 5.10
CA ASP A 44 5.89 -15.80 5.86
C ASP A 44 5.11 -14.84 4.96
N GLY A 45 4.54 -13.79 5.52
CA GLY A 45 3.72 -12.81 4.82
C GLY A 45 4.48 -11.72 4.05
N ARG A 46 5.80 -11.82 3.86
CA ARG A 46 6.61 -10.75 3.22
C ARG A 46 6.16 -10.39 1.81
N SER A 47 5.67 -11.35 1.02
CA SER A 47 5.15 -11.11 -0.35
C SER A 47 3.97 -10.15 -0.34
N ILE A 48 3.05 -10.28 0.63
CA ILE A 48 1.94 -9.35 0.85
C ILE A 48 2.49 -7.97 1.18
N ILE A 49 3.38 -7.88 2.16
CA ILE A 49 3.93 -6.61 2.68
C ILE A 49 4.67 -5.86 1.58
N LEU A 50 5.54 -6.55 0.83
CA LEU A 50 6.32 -5.95 -0.25
C LEU A 50 5.46 -5.57 -1.46
N GLY A 51 4.45 -6.38 -1.79
CA GLY A 51 3.46 -6.04 -2.80
C GLY A 51 2.67 -4.78 -2.45
N ILE A 52 2.24 -4.64 -1.19
CA ILE A 52 1.57 -3.44 -0.67
C ILE A 52 2.52 -2.23 -0.67
N ALA A 53 3.77 -2.41 -0.24
CA ALA A 53 4.78 -1.34 -0.30
C ALA A 53 4.95 -0.80 -1.72
N GLY A 54 4.99 -1.68 -2.72
CA GLY A 54 5.04 -1.32 -4.14
C GLY A 54 3.77 -0.61 -4.60
N LEU A 55 2.59 -1.18 -4.31
CA LEU A 55 1.30 -0.70 -4.79
C LEU A 55 0.95 0.71 -4.27
N PHE A 56 1.27 1.04 -3.02
CA PHE A 56 0.93 2.31 -2.39
C PHE A 56 2.11 3.27 -2.24
N GLY A 57 3.30 2.75 -1.94
CA GLY A 57 4.51 3.56 -1.78
C GLY A 57 5.29 3.81 -3.09
N GLY A 58 5.00 3.03 -4.15
CA GLY A 58 5.66 3.12 -5.44
C GLY A 58 7.07 2.54 -5.46
N PRO A 59 7.83 2.77 -6.57
CA PRO A 59 9.10 2.08 -6.81
C PRO A 59 10.17 2.34 -5.75
N LEU A 60 10.23 3.54 -5.19
CA LEU A 60 11.23 3.88 -4.17
C LEU A 60 10.94 3.14 -2.86
N ALA A 61 9.68 3.14 -2.40
CA ALA A 61 9.30 2.43 -1.19
C ALA A 61 9.48 0.91 -1.34
N ALA A 62 9.09 0.37 -2.49
CA ALA A 62 9.30 -1.05 -2.82
C ALA A 62 10.78 -1.42 -2.82
N GLY A 63 11.63 -0.58 -3.46
CA GLY A 63 13.07 -0.81 -3.53
C GLY A 63 13.74 -0.79 -2.17
N VAL A 64 13.42 0.19 -1.32
CA VAL A 64 13.95 0.28 0.05
C VAL A 64 13.47 -0.90 0.89
N ALA A 65 12.18 -1.25 0.84
CA ALA A 65 11.64 -2.40 1.57
C ALA A 65 12.27 -3.72 1.10
N ALA A 66 12.42 -3.90 -0.22
CA ALA A 66 13.05 -5.09 -0.79
C ALA A 66 14.54 -5.19 -0.40
N LEU A 67 15.27 -4.07 -0.34
CA LEU A 67 16.66 -4.04 0.09
C LEU A 67 16.81 -4.51 1.55
N ILE A 68 15.98 -3.99 2.45
CA ILE A 68 15.99 -4.35 3.88
C ILE A 68 15.61 -5.82 4.06
N ALA A 69 14.51 -6.26 3.44
CA ALA A 69 14.05 -7.64 3.51
C ALA A 69 15.06 -8.62 2.87
N GLY A 70 15.66 -8.22 1.74
CA GLY A 70 16.70 -8.98 1.05
C GLY A 70 17.97 -9.13 1.86
N ALA A 71 18.45 -8.06 2.47
CA ALA A 71 19.62 -8.09 3.35
C ALA A 71 19.40 -9.05 4.54
N TYR A 72 18.23 -8.97 5.17
CA TYR A 72 17.89 -9.90 6.26
C TYR A 72 17.74 -11.35 5.76
N ARG A 73 17.17 -11.56 4.56
CA ARG A 73 17.06 -12.90 3.95
C ARG A 73 18.43 -13.51 3.65
N VAL A 74 19.40 -12.70 3.21
CA VAL A 74 20.79 -13.12 3.01
C VAL A 74 21.41 -13.50 4.36
N HIS A 75 21.18 -12.72 5.40
CA HIS A 75 21.67 -13.02 6.75
C HIS A 75 21.14 -14.37 7.28
N LEU A 76 19.87 -14.69 7.03
CA LEU A 76 19.28 -15.97 7.41
C LEU A 76 19.87 -17.18 6.64
N GLY A 77 20.27 -16.97 5.39
CA GLY A 77 20.85 -18.03 4.55
C GLY A 77 19.93 -19.21 4.30
N GLY A 78 20.52 -20.39 4.12
CA GLY A 78 19.84 -21.68 3.98
C GLY A 78 19.40 -22.04 2.57
N ALA A 79 18.85 -23.26 2.39
CA ALA A 79 18.52 -23.86 1.08
C ALA A 79 17.51 -23.02 0.26
N GLY A 80 16.61 -22.30 0.90
CA GLY A 80 15.61 -21.44 0.24
C GLY A 80 16.08 -20.01 0.00
N LEU A 81 17.39 -19.68 0.08
CA LEU A 81 17.90 -18.31 -0.09
C LEU A 81 17.49 -17.70 -1.42
N TRP A 82 17.81 -18.38 -2.54
CA TRP A 82 17.57 -17.85 -3.88
C TRP A 82 16.08 -17.68 -4.19
N MET A 83 15.28 -18.69 -3.82
CA MET A 83 13.82 -18.58 -3.89
C MET A 83 13.31 -17.41 -3.07
N GLY A 84 13.78 -17.25 -1.82
CA GLY A 84 13.36 -16.16 -0.96
C GLY A 84 13.71 -14.77 -1.48
N LEU A 85 14.89 -14.59 -2.10
CA LEU A 85 15.29 -13.35 -2.76
C LEU A 85 14.44 -13.08 -4.01
N ALA A 86 14.18 -14.11 -4.82
CA ALA A 86 13.35 -14.00 -6.01
C ALA A 86 11.91 -13.55 -5.63
N VAL A 87 11.32 -14.11 -4.58
CA VAL A 87 9.99 -13.71 -4.07
C VAL A 87 9.97 -12.26 -3.58
N ILE A 88 11.03 -11.80 -2.92
CA ILE A 88 11.16 -10.40 -2.48
C ILE A 88 11.14 -9.46 -3.69
N LEU A 89 11.94 -9.76 -4.70
CA LEU A 89 12.05 -8.94 -5.91
C LEU A 89 10.77 -8.97 -6.75
N GLU A 90 10.18 -10.14 -6.90
CA GLU A 90 8.93 -10.35 -7.63
C GLU A 90 7.78 -9.55 -7.00
N ALA A 91 7.56 -9.70 -5.69
CA ALA A 91 6.47 -9.02 -4.99
C ALA A 91 6.64 -7.49 -5.04
N ALA A 92 7.86 -6.98 -4.87
CA ALA A 92 8.17 -5.55 -5.01
C ALA A 92 7.94 -5.05 -6.44
N ALA A 93 8.32 -5.83 -7.45
CA ALA A 93 8.15 -5.48 -8.86
C ALA A 93 6.67 -5.48 -9.27
N LEU A 94 5.91 -6.54 -8.96
CA LEU A 94 4.48 -6.62 -9.25
C LEU A 94 3.70 -5.55 -8.49
N GLY A 95 4.05 -5.29 -7.22
CA GLY A 95 3.49 -4.18 -6.45
C GLY A 95 3.72 -2.84 -7.14
N THR A 96 4.94 -2.59 -7.60
CA THR A 96 5.30 -1.37 -8.34
C THR A 96 4.56 -1.27 -9.69
N LEU A 97 4.41 -2.38 -10.40
CA LEU A 97 3.59 -2.43 -11.61
C LEU A 97 2.15 -2.01 -11.30
N GLY A 98 1.55 -2.56 -10.23
CA GLY A 98 0.23 -2.17 -9.75
C GLY A 98 0.11 -0.69 -9.44
N TYR A 99 1.14 -0.05 -8.88
CA TYR A 99 1.18 1.40 -8.66
C TYR A 99 1.03 2.19 -9.96
N TYR A 100 1.75 1.81 -11.03
CA TYR A 100 1.63 2.47 -12.32
C TYR A 100 0.28 2.20 -12.99
N LEU A 101 -0.21 0.96 -12.92
CA LEU A 101 -1.52 0.59 -13.44
C LEU A 101 -2.66 1.34 -12.72
N ARG A 102 -2.56 1.52 -11.41
CA ARG A 102 -3.53 2.27 -10.59
C ARG A 102 -3.57 3.75 -10.96
N LYS A 103 -2.43 4.34 -11.32
CA LYS A 103 -2.37 5.72 -11.80
C LYS A 103 -3.02 5.90 -13.17
N ARG A 104 -2.98 4.88 -14.00
CA ARG A 104 -3.56 4.92 -15.35
C ARG A 104 -5.03 4.52 -15.39
N TRP A 105 -5.43 3.54 -14.56
CA TRP A 105 -6.78 2.96 -14.57
C TRP A 105 -7.37 2.93 -13.15
N ASN A 106 -8.40 3.73 -12.94
CA ASN A 106 -9.10 3.81 -11.64
C ASN A 106 -9.76 2.47 -11.22
N ARG A 107 -9.96 1.54 -12.17
CA ARG A 107 -10.49 0.20 -11.90
C ARG A 107 -9.57 -0.66 -11.02
N MET A 108 -8.27 -0.33 -10.96
CA MET A 108 -7.28 -1.06 -10.15
C MET A 108 -7.45 -0.89 -8.63
N THR A 109 -8.37 -0.04 -8.19
CA THR A 109 -8.76 0.09 -6.77
C THR A 109 -9.98 -0.75 -6.40
N ARG A 110 -10.55 -1.51 -7.34
CA ARG A 110 -11.67 -2.41 -7.06
C ARG A 110 -11.16 -3.71 -6.42
N MET A 111 -11.97 -4.30 -5.57
CA MET A 111 -11.65 -5.56 -4.88
C MET A 111 -11.22 -6.68 -5.82
N GLU A 112 -11.91 -6.82 -6.97
CA GLU A 112 -11.60 -7.83 -7.98
C GLU A 112 -10.18 -7.67 -8.54
N ALA A 113 -9.77 -6.44 -8.83
CA ALA A 113 -8.43 -6.14 -9.34
C ALA A 113 -7.36 -6.36 -8.26
N LEU A 114 -7.65 -6.00 -7.01
CA LEU A 114 -6.76 -6.24 -5.88
C LEU A 114 -6.61 -7.75 -5.59
N LEU A 115 -7.71 -8.51 -5.67
CA LEU A 115 -7.66 -9.97 -5.57
C LEU A 115 -6.86 -10.58 -6.71
N GLY A 116 -7.10 -10.13 -7.94
CA GLY A 116 -6.36 -10.58 -9.13
C GLY A 116 -4.87 -10.28 -9.02
N MET A 117 -4.49 -9.14 -8.48
CA MET A 117 -3.10 -8.79 -8.22
C MET A 117 -2.48 -9.67 -7.12
N GLY A 118 -3.21 -9.89 -6.02
CA GLY A 118 -2.79 -10.83 -4.97
C GLY A 118 -2.60 -12.24 -5.54
N LEU A 119 -3.51 -12.70 -6.39
CA LEU A 119 -3.41 -13.99 -7.07
C LEU A 119 -2.18 -14.06 -7.99
N ALA A 120 -1.93 -13.01 -8.79
CA ALA A 120 -0.77 -12.95 -9.68
C ALA A 120 0.56 -13.05 -8.91
N ILE A 121 0.73 -12.27 -7.82
CA ILE A 121 1.91 -12.33 -6.95
C ILE A 121 2.11 -13.76 -6.44
N HIS A 122 1.08 -14.41 -5.91
CA HIS A 122 1.25 -15.72 -5.27
C HIS A 122 1.33 -16.88 -6.26
N LEU A 123 0.80 -16.73 -7.47
CA LEU A 123 1.04 -17.68 -8.55
C LEU A 123 2.50 -17.63 -9.02
N VAL A 124 3.08 -16.43 -9.19
CA VAL A 124 4.50 -16.28 -9.53
C VAL A 124 5.36 -16.78 -8.37
N MET A 125 5.01 -16.49 -7.13
CA MET A 125 5.69 -17.03 -5.95
C MET A 125 5.71 -18.57 -5.96
N LEU A 126 4.60 -19.23 -6.29
CA LEU A 126 4.54 -20.70 -6.42
C LEU A 126 5.43 -21.22 -7.56
N ALA A 127 5.46 -20.51 -8.69
CA ALA A 127 6.36 -20.85 -9.79
C ALA A 127 7.85 -20.72 -9.38
N LEU A 128 8.18 -19.73 -8.57
CA LEU A 128 9.53 -19.53 -8.03
C LEU A 128 9.97 -20.63 -7.04
N MET A 129 9.05 -21.47 -6.56
CA MET A 129 9.42 -22.66 -5.79
C MET A 129 10.27 -23.65 -6.58
N ALA A 130 10.24 -23.58 -7.93
CA ALA A 130 11.17 -24.33 -8.78
C ALA A 130 12.66 -24.00 -8.53
N LEU A 131 12.96 -22.89 -7.86
CA LEU A 131 14.32 -22.52 -7.44
C LEU A 131 14.77 -23.24 -6.16
N LEU A 132 13.89 -24.00 -5.51
CA LEU A 132 14.27 -24.86 -4.39
C LEU A 132 15.08 -26.07 -4.88
N PRO A 133 15.89 -26.68 -4.01
CA PRO A 133 16.55 -27.95 -4.33
C PRO A 133 15.53 -29.01 -4.79
N GLY A 134 15.81 -29.68 -5.90
CA GLY A 134 14.84 -30.53 -6.62
C GLY A 134 14.16 -31.62 -5.79
N ALA A 135 14.84 -32.13 -4.76
CA ALA A 135 14.27 -33.12 -3.84
C ALA A 135 13.06 -32.57 -3.00
N CYS A 136 12.98 -31.25 -2.80
CA CYS A 136 11.96 -30.64 -1.94
C CYS A 136 10.79 -30.03 -2.71
N VAL A 137 10.95 -29.72 -4.01
CA VAL A 137 9.98 -28.94 -4.80
C VAL A 137 8.58 -29.57 -4.80
N GLY A 138 8.48 -30.85 -5.08
CA GLY A 138 7.19 -31.54 -5.21
C GLY A 138 6.41 -31.59 -3.90
N GLU A 139 7.10 -31.83 -2.78
CA GLU A 139 6.47 -31.88 -1.46
C GLU A 139 6.04 -30.51 -0.97
N VAL A 140 6.90 -29.49 -1.16
CA VAL A 140 6.59 -28.11 -0.79
C VAL A 140 5.40 -27.60 -1.59
N ILE A 141 5.36 -27.78 -2.91
CA ILE A 141 4.23 -27.34 -3.73
C ILE A 141 2.95 -28.05 -3.26
N ARG A 142 2.99 -29.37 -3.06
CA ARG A 142 1.81 -30.15 -2.67
C ARG A 142 1.27 -29.71 -1.31
N SER A 143 2.13 -29.32 -0.38
CA SER A 143 1.76 -28.92 0.98
C SER A 143 1.32 -27.45 1.09
N PHE A 144 1.95 -26.56 0.32
CA PHE A 144 1.75 -25.10 0.48
C PHE A 144 0.92 -24.45 -0.64
N ALA A 145 0.79 -25.06 -1.83
CA ALA A 145 0.08 -24.41 -2.93
C ALA A 145 -1.37 -24.06 -2.55
N LEU A 146 -2.11 -25.01 -1.99
CA LEU A 146 -3.50 -24.79 -1.62
C LEU A 146 -3.66 -23.74 -0.48
N PRO A 147 -2.96 -23.87 0.67
CA PRO A 147 -3.01 -22.84 1.71
C PRO A 147 -2.58 -21.44 1.22
N VAL A 148 -1.52 -21.37 0.42
CA VAL A 148 -1.04 -20.10 -0.12
C VAL A 148 -2.09 -19.46 -1.02
N LEU A 149 -2.64 -20.18 -2.00
CA LEU A 149 -3.65 -19.64 -2.92
C LEU A 149 -4.98 -19.31 -2.25
N LEU A 150 -5.32 -20.01 -1.17
CA LEU A 150 -6.56 -19.78 -0.44
C LEU A 150 -6.47 -18.58 0.53
N LEU A 151 -5.32 -18.38 1.17
CA LEU A 151 -5.18 -17.41 2.27
C LEU A 151 -4.50 -16.11 1.83
N TYR A 152 -3.43 -16.17 1.03
CA TYR A 152 -2.59 -15.01 0.75
C TYR A 152 -3.23 -14.00 -0.23
N PRO A 153 -3.85 -14.40 -1.35
CA PRO A 153 -4.51 -13.45 -2.23
C PRO A 153 -5.67 -12.70 -1.56
N PRO A 154 -6.58 -13.34 -0.79
CA PRO A 154 -7.58 -12.63 -0.01
C PRO A 154 -6.97 -11.71 1.07
N ALA A 155 -5.91 -12.15 1.75
CA ALA A 155 -5.21 -11.33 2.73
C ALA A 155 -4.58 -10.10 2.06
N PHE A 156 -3.92 -10.26 0.91
CA PHE A 156 -3.42 -9.14 0.11
C PHE A 156 -4.55 -8.17 -0.28
N MET A 157 -5.67 -8.70 -0.80
CA MET A 157 -6.83 -7.91 -1.18
C MET A 157 -7.37 -7.10 0.00
N LEU A 158 -7.55 -7.74 1.17
CA LEU A 158 -8.08 -7.07 2.36
C LEU A 158 -7.15 -5.95 2.85
N VAL A 159 -5.85 -6.22 2.95
CA VAL A 159 -4.87 -5.19 3.35
C VAL A 159 -4.85 -4.06 2.32
N ALA A 160 -4.80 -4.37 1.03
CA ALA A 160 -4.83 -3.36 -0.03
C ALA A 160 -6.12 -2.54 0.00
N TRP A 161 -7.27 -3.18 0.25
CA TRP A 161 -8.55 -2.48 0.35
C TRP A 161 -8.58 -1.50 1.54
N VAL A 162 -8.04 -1.88 2.69
CA VAL A 162 -7.89 -0.96 3.85
C VAL A 162 -7.06 0.27 3.47
N PHE A 163 -5.98 0.11 2.73
CA PHE A 163 -5.18 1.24 2.25
C PHE A 163 -5.94 2.12 1.25
N VAL A 164 -6.70 1.52 0.33
CA VAL A 164 -7.57 2.28 -0.60
C VAL A 164 -8.61 3.08 0.16
N GLU A 165 -9.24 2.48 1.16
CA GLU A 165 -10.26 3.15 1.96
C GLU A 165 -9.67 4.29 2.80
N LEU A 166 -8.50 4.06 3.41
CA LEU A 166 -7.77 5.09 4.13
C LEU A 166 -7.41 6.29 3.22
N GLU A 167 -6.92 6.04 2.00
CA GLU A 167 -6.65 7.11 1.03
C GLU A 167 -7.92 7.89 0.67
N ARG A 168 -9.07 7.20 0.51
CA ARG A 168 -10.37 7.84 0.26
C ARG A 168 -10.80 8.72 1.40
N HIS A 169 -10.73 8.23 2.63
CA HIS A 169 -11.06 9.01 3.82
C HIS A 169 -10.21 10.27 3.94
N LEU A 170 -8.89 10.15 3.80
CA LEU A 170 -7.97 11.28 3.88
C LEU A 170 -8.23 12.33 2.78
N THR A 171 -8.56 11.89 1.56
CA THR A 171 -8.88 12.82 0.47
C THR A 171 -10.21 13.53 0.67
N THR A 172 -11.22 12.82 1.16
CA THR A 172 -12.56 13.41 1.46
C THR A 172 -12.48 14.40 2.60
N GLU A 173 -11.79 14.06 3.70
CA GLU A 173 -11.59 14.96 4.83
C GLU A 173 -10.86 16.23 4.42
N LYS A 174 -9.83 16.10 3.58
CA LYS A 174 -9.10 17.25 3.05
C LYS A 174 -10.00 18.14 2.18
N ALA A 175 -10.79 17.56 1.29
CA ALA A 175 -11.73 18.28 0.43
C ALA A 175 -12.79 19.03 1.26
N LEU A 176 -13.29 18.41 2.33
CA LEU A 176 -14.24 19.04 3.26
C LEU A 176 -13.61 20.24 3.96
N ARG A 177 -12.42 20.09 4.53
CA ARG A 177 -11.69 21.19 5.19
C ARG A 177 -11.42 22.36 4.23
N GLU A 178 -11.04 22.07 2.99
CA GLU A 178 -10.81 23.10 1.97
C GLU A 178 -12.11 23.82 1.59
N SER A 179 -13.24 23.10 1.53
CA SER A 179 -14.56 23.67 1.27
C SER A 179 -15.02 24.57 2.42
N GLU A 180 -14.88 24.11 3.67
CA GLU A 180 -15.21 24.89 4.86
C GLU A 180 -14.37 26.18 4.96
N ALA A 181 -13.06 26.08 4.73
CA ALA A 181 -12.17 27.24 4.74
C ALA A 181 -12.57 28.25 3.65
N ARG A 182 -12.95 27.77 2.45
CA ARG A 182 -13.44 28.62 1.37
C ARG A 182 -14.76 29.30 1.74
N ASN A 183 -15.71 28.56 2.32
CA ASN A 183 -16.99 29.13 2.76
C ASN A 183 -16.81 30.18 3.84
N ARG A 184 -15.93 29.94 4.84
CA ARG A 184 -15.59 30.94 5.85
C ARG A 184 -14.96 32.18 5.23
N ALA A 185 -14.04 32.03 4.29
CA ALA A 185 -13.42 33.16 3.61
C ALA A 185 -14.43 33.99 2.79
N LEU A 186 -15.41 33.34 2.15
CA LEU A 186 -16.49 34.02 1.44
C LEU A 186 -17.39 34.75 2.41
N LEU A 187 -17.79 34.15 3.54
CA LEU A 187 -18.61 34.78 4.54
C LEU A 187 -17.91 36.03 5.19
N THR A 188 -16.59 35.93 5.42
CA THR A 188 -15.80 37.04 5.96
C THR A 188 -15.49 38.14 4.93
N SER A 189 -15.54 37.82 3.63
CA SER A 189 -15.31 38.79 2.56
C SER A 189 -16.55 39.55 2.11
N ILE A 190 -17.76 39.11 2.53
CA ILE A 190 -18.98 39.87 2.37
C ILE A 190 -19.00 40.88 3.51
N PRO A 191 -18.90 42.19 3.25
CA PRO A 191 -19.07 43.18 4.30
C PRO A 191 -20.48 42.97 4.87
N ASP A 192 -20.57 42.56 6.13
CA ASP A 192 -21.85 42.33 6.81
C ASP A 192 -22.58 43.66 7.01
N LEU A 193 -23.29 44.07 5.98
CA LEU A 193 -24.42 44.96 6.14
C LEU A 193 -25.64 44.11 6.45
N MET A 194 -25.72 43.58 7.67
CA MET A 194 -26.94 42.92 8.14
C MET A 194 -27.92 44.02 8.60
N PHE A 195 -28.90 44.26 7.76
CA PHE A 195 -30.03 45.08 8.13
C PHE A 195 -31.10 44.22 8.79
N ARG A 196 -31.49 44.55 10.01
CA ARG A 196 -32.64 43.99 10.67
C ARG A 196 -33.80 44.96 10.48
N PHE A 197 -34.89 44.53 9.92
CA PHE A 197 -36.09 45.29 9.70
C PHE A 197 -37.14 44.93 10.76
N ASP A 198 -37.92 45.92 11.26
CA ASP A 198 -39.14 45.68 12.01
C ASP A 198 -40.30 45.32 11.08
N ALA A 199 -41.49 45.07 11.66
CA ALA A 199 -42.70 44.72 10.91
C ALA A 199 -43.19 45.89 10.02
N GLU A 200 -42.73 47.10 10.27
CA GLU A 200 -43.02 48.33 9.54
C GLU A 200 -41.96 48.66 8.49
N GLY A 201 -40.94 47.78 8.31
CA GLY A 201 -39.90 47.94 7.30
C GLY A 201 -38.78 48.91 7.66
N ARG A 202 -38.64 49.30 8.93
CA ARG A 202 -37.59 50.22 9.41
C ARG A 202 -36.35 49.41 9.83
N ILE A 203 -35.17 49.93 9.52
CA ILE A 203 -33.91 49.33 9.93
C ILE A 203 -33.77 49.47 11.46
N THR A 204 -33.76 48.34 12.17
CA THR A 204 -33.67 48.32 13.66
C THR A 204 -32.26 48.09 14.15
N ASN A 205 -31.36 47.58 13.33
CA ASN A 205 -29.95 47.43 13.68
C ASN A 205 -29.10 47.26 12.40
N PHE A 206 -27.85 47.75 12.44
CA PHE A 206 -26.82 47.47 11.44
C PHE A 206 -25.53 47.10 12.18
N GLN A 207 -24.89 46.06 11.76
CA GLN A 207 -23.54 45.63 12.20
C GLN A 207 -22.63 45.59 11.01
#